data_547eb8e1b5024c0e5068d15222f1865d
#
_entry.id   547eb8e1b5024c0e5068d15222f1865d
#
_cell.length_a   1.000
_cell.length_b   1.000
_cell.length_c   1.000
_cell.angle_alpha   90.00
_cell.angle_beta   90.00
_cell.angle_gamma   90.00
#
_symmetry.space_group_name_H-M   'P 1'
#
loop_
_entity.id
_entity.type
_entity.pdbx_description
1 polymer ?
#
loop_
_entity_poly.entity_id
_entity_poly.type
_entity_poly.pdbx_seq_one_letter_code
_entity_poly.pdbx_strand_id
1 'polypeptide(L)'
;MSHNKNLKLAQRGAYLSLIVYIILSIVKYVTGFVFNSAAVRADALNNMTDIIVSLAVIIGLKISIKPADRNHPYGHLKSENISSLLVSFVIMFVGIQVVIQNAPRLFKEDDVVPNAITIIVSLISGLVMLIVFAVNQRLAKRTKSSSLNSAAKDNLSDSLVSIGTAIGLIFTQIGFPIVDIILATLLGLLIVYTGFGIFKEAIFMLSDGFNETELEAYRNDILEVDEVQEVKSIKGRYHGSSVFIDVTIVVDANLSLVEAHQICDNVEHHLHKKGISSVYVHPEPDHL
;
A
#
# COMPACT_ATOMS: atom_id res chain seq x y z
N MET A 1 20.54 9.17 -5.34
CA MET A 1 20.81 8.98 -3.87
C MET A 1 19.57 9.08 -2.98
N SER A 2 18.57 9.92 -3.29
CA SER A 2 17.37 10.08 -2.45
C SER A 2 16.43 8.84 -2.48
N HIS A 3 16.24 8.20 -3.64
CA HIS A 3 15.34 7.07 -3.83
C HIS A 3 15.69 5.86 -2.93
N ASN A 4 16.93 5.38 -2.95
CA ASN A 4 17.38 4.28 -2.09
C ASN A 4 17.26 4.60 -0.59
N LYS A 5 17.39 5.88 -0.20
CA LYS A 5 17.18 6.32 1.18
C LYS A 5 15.71 6.21 1.57
N ASN A 6 14.79 6.55 0.65
CA ASN A 6 13.36 6.44 0.87
C ASN A 6 12.92 4.98 1.01
N LEU A 7 13.41 4.08 0.14
CA LEU A 7 13.12 2.64 0.23
C LEU A 7 13.62 2.02 1.56
N LYS A 8 14.82 2.40 2.02
CA LYS A 8 15.33 1.98 3.34
C LYS A 8 14.48 2.53 4.48
N LEU A 9 13.92 3.73 4.34
CA LEU A 9 13.02 4.29 5.33
C LEU A 9 11.68 3.56 5.34
N ALA A 10 11.15 3.19 4.18
CA ALA A 10 9.95 2.36 4.06
C ALA A 10 10.15 0.97 4.69
N GLN A 11 11.32 0.34 4.50
CA GLN A 11 11.66 -0.92 5.17
C GLN A 11 11.60 -0.82 6.69
N ARG A 12 12.00 0.30 7.29
CA ARG A 12 11.91 0.50 8.76
C ARG A 12 10.46 0.43 9.24
N GLY A 13 9.52 0.99 8.47
CA GLY A 13 8.09 0.87 8.77
C GLY A 13 7.61 -0.57 8.72
N ALA A 14 8.01 -1.33 7.70
CA ALA A 14 7.65 -2.74 7.58
C ALA A 14 8.25 -3.60 8.71
N TYR A 15 9.50 -3.33 9.14
CA TYR A 15 10.08 -3.98 10.32
C TYR A 15 9.34 -3.63 11.62
N LEU A 16 8.87 -2.39 11.76
CA LEU A 16 8.05 -2.00 12.90
C LEU A 16 6.77 -2.84 12.97
N SER A 17 6.03 -2.97 11.85
CA SER A 17 4.85 -3.84 11.78
C SER A 17 5.19 -5.27 12.15
N LEU A 18 6.23 -5.85 11.57
CA LEU A 18 6.64 -7.23 11.83
C LEU A 18 6.89 -7.49 13.31
N ILE A 19 7.65 -6.62 13.99
CA ILE A 19 7.97 -6.75 15.42
C ILE A 19 6.70 -6.67 16.26
N VAL A 20 5.83 -5.70 15.95
CA VAL A 20 4.59 -5.51 16.69
C VAL A 20 3.65 -6.71 16.48
N TYR A 21 3.50 -7.23 15.27
CA TYR A 21 2.70 -8.42 15.01
C TYR A 21 3.20 -9.64 15.77
N ILE A 22 4.52 -9.87 15.84
CA ILE A 22 5.10 -10.96 16.63
C ILE A 22 4.71 -10.81 18.11
N ILE A 23 4.87 -9.62 18.67
CA ILE A 23 4.56 -9.36 20.09
C ILE A 23 3.06 -9.56 20.34
N LEU A 24 2.19 -8.96 19.52
CA LEU A 24 0.74 -9.04 19.69
C LEU A 24 0.21 -10.45 19.47
N SER A 25 0.73 -11.22 18.50
CA SER A 25 0.40 -12.62 18.32
C SER A 25 0.65 -13.44 19.58
N ILE A 26 1.83 -13.30 20.19
CA ILE A 26 2.19 -14.03 21.42
C ILE A 26 1.27 -13.62 22.57
N VAL A 27 1.10 -12.31 22.80
CA VAL A 27 0.27 -11.81 23.90
C VAL A 27 -1.18 -12.27 23.76
N LYS A 28 -1.77 -12.12 22.58
CA LYS A 28 -3.15 -12.54 22.30
C LYS A 28 -3.30 -14.06 22.40
N TYR A 29 -2.35 -14.83 21.86
CA TYR A 29 -2.42 -16.30 21.91
C TYR A 29 -2.39 -16.81 23.34
N VAL A 30 -1.44 -16.33 24.15
CA VAL A 30 -1.33 -16.69 25.58
C VAL A 30 -2.60 -16.26 26.34
N THR A 31 -3.08 -15.05 26.15
CA THR A 31 -4.29 -14.54 26.81
C THR A 31 -5.52 -15.36 26.38
N GLY A 32 -5.70 -15.62 25.10
CA GLY A 32 -6.81 -16.40 24.57
C GLY A 32 -6.79 -17.86 25.06
N PHE A 33 -5.59 -18.42 25.31
CA PHE A 33 -5.43 -19.76 25.87
C PHE A 33 -5.75 -19.78 27.37
N VAL A 34 -5.16 -18.88 28.16
CA VAL A 34 -5.33 -18.82 29.63
C VAL A 34 -6.79 -18.54 30.03
N PHE A 35 -7.44 -17.60 29.31
CA PHE A 35 -8.82 -17.18 29.61
C PHE A 35 -9.86 -17.88 28.73
N ASN A 36 -9.47 -18.96 28.03
CA ASN A 36 -10.34 -19.79 27.18
C ASN A 36 -11.19 -18.99 26.18
N SER A 37 -10.66 -17.88 25.64
CA SER A 37 -11.34 -17.03 24.65
C SER A 37 -11.04 -17.48 23.23
N ALA A 38 -12.03 -18.05 22.54
CA ALA A 38 -11.90 -18.46 21.14
C ALA A 38 -11.68 -17.26 20.21
N ALA A 39 -12.36 -16.12 20.48
CA ALA A 39 -12.23 -14.91 19.68
C ALA A 39 -10.81 -14.34 19.73
N VAL A 40 -10.20 -14.22 20.93
CA VAL A 40 -8.83 -13.70 21.08
C VAL A 40 -7.79 -14.67 20.51
N ARG A 41 -8.01 -16.00 20.58
CA ARG A 41 -7.15 -16.99 19.90
C ARG A 41 -7.23 -16.86 18.38
N ALA A 42 -8.43 -16.67 17.82
CA ALA A 42 -8.61 -16.46 16.40
C ALA A 42 -7.93 -15.18 15.93
N ASP A 43 -8.05 -14.08 16.68
CA ASP A 43 -7.37 -12.81 16.41
C ASP A 43 -5.83 -12.95 16.49
N ALA A 44 -5.32 -13.76 17.42
CA ALA A 44 -3.88 -14.09 17.50
C ALA A 44 -3.39 -14.84 16.25
N LEU A 45 -4.16 -15.82 15.77
CA LEU A 45 -3.84 -16.58 14.54
C LEU A 45 -3.90 -15.68 13.31
N ASN A 46 -4.84 -14.72 13.26
CA ASN A 46 -4.87 -13.71 12.21
C ASN A 46 -3.57 -12.90 12.19
N ASN A 47 -3.12 -12.37 13.35
CA ASN A 47 -1.86 -11.65 13.45
C ASN A 47 -0.64 -12.49 13.02
N MET A 48 -0.69 -13.82 13.13
CA MET A 48 0.37 -14.69 12.57
C MET A 48 0.39 -14.64 11.03
N THR A 49 -0.76 -14.51 10.38
CA THR A 49 -0.84 -14.31 8.93
C THR A 49 -0.23 -12.95 8.54
N ASP A 50 -0.41 -11.92 9.36
CA ASP A 50 0.10 -10.57 9.11
C ASP A 50 1.64 -10.49 9.23
N ILE A 51 2.25 -11.41 9.97
CA ILE A 51 3.70 -11.62 9.95
C ILE A 51 4.16 -11.99 8.54
N ILE A 52 3.44 -12.88 7.85
CA ILE A 52 3.74 -13.29 6.46
C ILE A 52 3.59 -12.11 5.51
N VAL A 53 2.53 -11.30 5.68
CA VAL A 53 2.31 -10.06 4.92
C VAL A 53 3.48 -9.09 5.11
N SER A 54 3.88 -8.84 6.35
CA SER A 54 5.01 -7.97 6.67
C SER A 54 6.32 -8.44 6.04
N LEU A 55 6.57 -9.75 6.04
CA LEU A 55 7.73 -10.35 5.38
C LEU A 55 7.67 -10.14 3.86
N ALA A 56 6.50 -10.32 3.23
CA ALA A 56 6.33 -10.09 1.79
C ALA A 56 6.67 -8.63 1.42
N VAL A 57 6.19 -7.66 2.21
CA VAL A 57 6.50 -6.22 2.02
C VAL A 57 8.00 -5.96 2.18
N ILE A 58 8.65 -6.50 3.22
CA ILE A 58 10.10 -6.35 3.44
C ILE A 58 10.89 -6.92 2.27
N ILE A 59 10.52 -8.11 1.79
CA ILE A 59 11.17 -8.77 0.65
C ILE A 59 10.99 -7.93 -0.62
N GLY A 60 9.77 -7.48 -0.92
CA GLY A 60 9.47 -6.63 -2.07
C GLY A 60 10.27 -5.34 -2.08
N LEU A 61 10.31 -4.62 -0.94
CA LEU A 61 11.11 -3.41 -0.78
C LEU A 61 12.62 -3.70 -0.88
N LYS A 62 13.08 -4.86 -0.41
CA LYS A 62 14.50 -5.26 -0.51
C LYS A 62 14.89 -5.60 -1.96
N ILE A 63 13.99 -6.22 -2.71
CA ILE A 63 14.21 -6.52 -4.12
C ILE A 63 14.19 -5.21 -4.93
N SER A 64 13.27 -4.30 -4.67
CA SER A 64 13.12 -3.05 -5.42
C SER A 64 14.35 -2.12 -5.33
N ILE A 65 15.19 -2.28 -4.30
CA ILE A 65 16.45 -1.52 -4.16
C ILE A 65 17.55 -2.04 -5.12
N LYS A 66 17.43 -3.28 -5.65
CA LYS A 66 18.44 -3.83 -6.55
C LYS A 66 18.50 -3.00 -7.83
N PRO A 67 19.73 -2.66 -8.29
CA PRO A 67 19.92 -1.94 -9.54
C PRO A 67 19.49 -2.78 -10.74
N ALA A 68 19.42 -2.13 -11.90
CA ALA A 68 19.25 -2.82 -13.18
C ALA A 68 20.33 -3.89 -13.39
N ASP A 69 19.91 -5.00 -13.97
CA ASP A 69 20.76 -6.12 -14.38
C ASP A 69 20.42 -6.57 -15.82
N ARG A 70 21.09 -7.62 -16.32
CA ARG A 70 20.88 -8.08 -17.71
C ARG A 70 19.44 -8.55 -17.98
N ASN A 71 18.76 -9.10 -16.99
CA ASN A 71 17.40 -9.61 -17.12
C ASN A 71 16.35 -8.56 -16.79
N HIS A 72 16.72 -7.52 -16.03
CA HIS A 72 15.85 -6.42 -15.61
C HIS A 72 16.50 -5.07 -15.94
N PRO A 73 16.51 -4.64 -17.23
CA PRO A 73 17.20 -3.41 -17.65
C PRO A 73 16.66 -2.13 -17.00
N TYR A 74 15.38 -2.12 -16.60
CA TYR A 74 14.73 -1.01 -15.86
C TYR A 74 14.85 -1.12 -14.34
N GLY A 75 15.61 -2.11 -13.84
CA GLY A 75 15.72 -2.40 -12.40
C GLY A 75 14.54 -3.21 -11.85
N HIS A 76 14.45 -3.32 -10.54
CA HIS A 76 13.51 -4.19 -9.85
C HIS A 76 12.38 -3.41 -9.14
N LEU A 77 12.15 -2.15 -9.50
CA LEU A 77 11.23 -1.25 -8.79
C LEU A 77 9.78 -1.76 -8.75
N LYS A 78 9.30 -2.45 -9.80
CA LYS A 78 7.95 -3.04 -9.85
C LYS A 78 7.72 -4.16 -8.81
N SER A 79 8.79 -4.69 -8.17
CA SER A 79 8.66 -5.66 -7.07
C SER A 79 7.87 -5.10 -5.87
N GLU A 80 7.88 -3.78 -5.69
CA GLU A 80 7.07 -3.10 -4.68
C GLU A 80 5.57 -3.24 -4.99
N ASN A 81 5.17 -3.03 -6.25
CA ASN A 81 3.78 -3.15 -6.67
C ASN A 81 3.29 -4.61 -6.62
N ILE A 82 4.17 -5.58 -6.93
CA ILE A 82 3.87 -7.01 -6.77
C ILE A 82 3.62 -7.35 -5.30
N SER A 83 4.41 -6.81 -4.38
CA SER A 83 4.17 -7.00 -2.93
C SER A 83 2.84 -6.42 -2.51
N SER A 84 2.47 -5.21 -2.98
CA SER A 84 1.16 -4.60 -2.72
C SER A 84 0.01 -5.47 -3.23
N LEU A 85 0.17 -6.08 -4.42
CA LEU A 85 -0.81 -7.00 -5.00
C LEU A 85 -0.99 -8.25 -4.11
N LEU A 86 0.11 -8.86 -3.65
CA LEU A 86 0.04 -10.01 -2.74
C LEU A 86 -0.63 -9.66 -1.42
N VAL A 87 -0.27 -8.52 -0.82
CA VAL A 87 -0.91 -8.02 0.41
C VAL A 87 -2.41 -7.82 0.21
N SER A 88 -2.84 -7.27 -0.92
CA SER A 88 -4.27 -7.05 -1.20
C SER A 88 -5.08 -8.35 -1.22
N PHE A 89 -4.52 -9.43 -1.77
CA PHE A 89 -5.17 -10.75 -1.74
C PHE A 89 -5.32 -11.28 -0.32
N VAL A 90 -4.28 -11.14 0.52
CA VAL A 90 -4.33 -11.60 1.91
C VAL A 90 -5.39 -10.81 2.69
N ILE A 91 -5.42 -9.47 2.56
CA ILE A 91 -6.41 -8.62 3.21
C ILE A 91 -7.84 -9.00 2.79
N MET A 92 -8.08 -9.16 1.48
CA MET A 92 -9.41 -9.58 0.99
C MET A 92 -9.80 -10.96 1.53
N PHE A 93 -8.87 -11.92 1.53
CA PHE A 93 -9.11 -13.27 2.07
C PHE A 93 -9.50 -13.22 3.54
N VAL A 94 -8.76 -12.47 4.36
CA VAL A 94 -9.06 -12.28 5.80
C VAL A 94 -10.43 -11.64 5.98
N GLY A 95 -10.74 -10.57 5.25
CA GLY A 95 -12.05 -9.92 5.34
C GLY A 95 -13.21 -10.87 4.97
N ILE A 96 -13.07 -11.65 3.91
CA ILE A 96 -14.06 -12.67 3.51
C ILE A 96 -14.18 -13.74 4.60
N GLN A 97 -13.08 -14.20 5.18
CA GLN A 97 -13.07 -15.20 6.25
C GLN A 97 -13.80 -14.68 7.50
N VAL A 98 -13.58 -13.42 7.88
CA VAL A 98 -14.30 -12.77 8.99
C VAL A 98 -15.80 -12.76 8.74
N VAL A 99 -16.26 -12.41 7.55
CA VAL A 99 -17.69 -12.42 7.18
C VAL A 99 -18.26 -13.85 7.26
N ILE A 100 -17.59 -14.84 6.65
CA ILE A 100 -18.07 -16.25 6.62
C ILE A 100 -18.11 -16.85 8.03
N GLN A 101 -17.15 -16.54 8.89
CA GLN A 101 -17.11 -17.06 10.26
C GLN A 101 -18.20 -16.47 11.16
N ASN A 102 -18.58 -15.22 10.94
CA ASN A 102 -19.60 -14.56 11.75
C ASN A 102 -21.03 -14.80 11.26
N ALA A 103 -21.26 -15.02 9.96
CA ALA A 103 -22.60 -15.25 9.42
C ALA A 103 -23.38 -16.42 10.08
N PRO A 104 -22.79 -17.60 10.40
CA PRO A 104 -23.49 -18.68 11.11
C PRO A 104 -23.82 -18.35 12.56
N ARG A 105 -23.08 -17.43 13.20
CA ARG A 105 -23.31 -17.03 14.60
C ARG A 105 -24.60 -16.23 14.76
N LEU A 106 -25.14 -15.65 13.69
CA LEU A 106 -26.47 -15.00 13.69
C LEU A 106 -27.61 -15.97 14.04
N PHE A 107 -27.38 -17.27 13.88
CA PHE A 107 -28.38 -18.31 14.07
C PHE A 107 -28.04 -19.26 15.25
N LYS A 108 -27.01 -18.92 16.07
CA LYS A 108 -26.58 -19.71 17.23
C LYS A 108 -26.52 -18.83 18.46
N GLU A 109 -27.01 -19.31 19.57
CA GLU A 109 -26.80 -18.67 20.87
C GLU A 109 -25.42 -19.09 21.40
N ASP A 110 -24.51 -18.12 21.52
CA ASP A 110 -23.20 -18.33 22.14
C ASP A 110 -23.25 -17.87 23.60
N ASP A 111 -23.26 -18.80 24.54
CA ASP A 111 -23.31 -18.55 25.99
C ASP A 111 -21.94 -18.21 26.61
N VAL A 112 -20.97 -17.73 25.85
CA VAL A 112 -19.64 -17.45 26.37
C VAL A 112 -19.60 -16.05 26.99
N VAL A 113 -19.47 -15.97 28.31
CA VAL A 113 -19.23 -14.74 29.05
C VAL A 113 -17.76 -14.32 28.90
N PRO A 114 -17.45 -13.22 28.21
CA PRO A 114 -16.07 -12.78 28.02
C PRO A 114 -15.41 -12.35 29.32
N ASN A 115 -14.12 -12.68 29.47
CA ASN A 115 -13.32 -12.19 30.60
C ASN A 115 -12.88 -10.72 30.32
N ALA A 116 -12.91 -9.87 31.34
CA ALA A 116 -12.49 -8.46 31.23
C ALA A 116 -11.05 -8.31 30.70
N ILE A 117 -10.15 -9.26 31.01
CA ILE A 117 -8.76 -9.23 30.54
C ILE A 117 -8.71 -9.38 29.01
N THR A 118 -9.58 -10.21 28.42
CA THR A 118 -9.63 -10.39 26.95
C THR A 118 -10.08 -9.11 26.24
N ILE A 119 -10.99 -8.35 26.84
CA ILE A 119 -11.44 -7.05 26.35
C ILE A 119 -10.29 -6.04 26.40
N ILE A 120 -9.59 -5.96 27.52
CA ILE A 120 -8.47 -5.03 27.72
C ILE A 120 -7.34 -5.32 26.71
N VAL A 121 -6.98 -6.61 26.54
CA VAL A 121 -5.92 -7.01 25.59
C VAL A 121 -6.32 -6.68 24.15
N SER A 122 -7.57 -6.93 23.75
CA SER A 122 -8.06 -6.57 22.42
C SER A 122 -8.03 -5.05 22.18
N LEU A 123 -8.46 -4.27 23.17
CA LEU A 123 -8.45 -2.81 23.08
C LEU A 123 -7.02 -2.25 22.98
N ILE A 124 -6.11 -2.70 23.86
CA ILE A 124 -4.69 -2.27 23.83
C ILE A 124 -4.06 -2.67 22.51
N SER A 125 -4.32 -3.89 22.01
CA SER A 125 -3.80 -4.35 20.72
C SER A 125 -4.28 -3.47 19.57
N GLY A 126 -5.56 -3.12 19.54
CA GLY A 126 -6.11 -2.22 18.54
C GLY A 126 -5.48 -0.82 18.59
N LEU A 127 -5.30 -0.25 19.79
CA LEU A 127 -4.64 1.05 19.95
C LEU A 127 -3.16 1.02 19.53
N VAL A 128 -2.44 -0.05 19.84
CA VAL A 128 -1.04 -0.24 19.39
C VAL A 128 -0.99 -0.30 17.86
N MET A 129 -1.87 -1.08 17.21
CA MET A 129 -1.92 -1.16 15.75
C MET A 129 -2.34 0.16 15.10
N LEU A 130 -3.20 0.96 15.74
CA LEU A 130 -3.54 2.30 15.26
C LEU A 130 -2.31 3.25 15.27
N ILE A 131 -1.45 3.15 16.28
CA ILE A 131 -0.19 3.89 16.33
C ILE A 131 0.75 3.43 15.21
N VAL A 132 0.89 2.12 15.00
CA VAL A 132 1.71 1.55 13.91
C VAL A 132 1.19 2.02 12.55
N PHE A 133 -0.14 1.96 12.33
CA PHE A 133 -0.77 2.52 11.15
C PHE A 133 -0.37 3.99 10.94
N ALA A 134 -0.54 4.85 11.96
CA ALA A 134 -0.25 6.28 11.83
C ALA A 134 1.23 6.56 11.48
N VAL A 135 2.15 5.79 12.04
CA VAL A 135 3.58 5.87 11.74
C VAL A 135 3.84 5.42 10.30
N ASN A 136 3.34 4.24 9.92
CA ASN A 136 3.57 3.66 8.59
C ASN A 136 2.90 4.48 7.49
N GLN A 137 1.72 5.02 7.72
CA GLN A 137 1.04 5.91 6.77
C GLN A 137 1.83 7.20 6.52
N ARG A 138 2.42 7.80 7.56
CA ARG A 138 3.30 8.97 7.41
C ARG A 138 4.57 8.62 6.63
N LEU A 139 5.18 7.47 6.92
CA LEU A 139 6.36 6.99 6.21
C LEU A 139 6.03 6.66 4.75
N ALA A 140 4.92 5.99 4.46
CA ALA A 140 4.47 5.65 3.12
C ALA A 140 4.26 6.90 2.27
N LYS A 141 3.54 7.91 2.79
CA LYS A 141 3.36 9.19 2.11
C LYS A 141 4.69 9.91 1.83
N ARG A 142 5.62 9.90 2.79
CA ARG A 142 6.94 10.54 2.64
C ARG A 142 7.82 9.84 1.61
N THR A 143 7.75 8.51 1.55
CA THR A 143 8.60 7.69 0.67
C THR A 143 7.94 7.38 -0.66
N LYS A 144 6.65 7.68 -0.82
CA LYS A 144 5.79 7.29 -1.96
C LYS A 144 5.79 5.78 -2.20
N SER A 145 5.97 4.98 -1.13
CA SER A 145 6.05 3.53 -1.19
C SER A 145 4.65 2.90 -1.21
N SER A 146 4.30 2.22 -2.31
CA SER A 146 3.01 1.54 -2.48
C SER A 146 2.89 0.35 -1.53
N SER A 147 3.94 -0.47 -1.36
CA SER A 147 3.91 -1.63 -0.48
C SER A 147 3.81 -1.23 1.00
N LEU A 148 4.50 -0.15 1.43
CA LEU A 148 4.34 0.33 2.79
C LEU A 148 2.96 0.98 3.01
N ASN A 149 2.38 1.61 1.99
CA ASN A 149 1.01 2.13 2.06
C ASN A 149 0.00 1.00 2.23
N SER A 150 0.18 -0.10 1.50
CA SER A 150 -0.65 -1.31 1.63
C SER A 150 -0.51 -1.93 3.02
N ALA A 151 0.72 -2.07 3.53
CA ALA A 151 0.96 -2.54 4.90
C ALA A 151 0.35 -1.61 5.96
N ALA A 152 0.37 -0.29 5.75
CA ALA A 152 -0.30 0.64 6.66
C ALA A 152 -1.82 0.45 6.66
N LYS A 153 -2.45 0.26 5.49
CA LYS A 153 -3.89 -0.02 5.40
C LYS A 153 -4.25 -1.36 6.08
N ASP A 154 -3.37 -2.35 6.01
CA ASP A 154 -3.48 -3.62 6.73
C ASP A 154 -3.44 -3.39 8.25
N ASN A 155 -2.43 -2.65 8.76
CA ASN A 155 -2.36 -2.28 10.18
C ASN A 155 -3.63 -1.55 10.68
N LEU A 156 -4.27 -0.73 9.82
CA LEU A 156 -5.55 -0.08 10.15
C LEU A 156 -6.67 -1.12 10.25
N SER A 157 -6.75 -2.06 9.30
CA SER A 157 -7.75 -3.13 9.32
C SER A 157 -7.65 -3.95 10.61
N ASP A 158 -6.45 -4.34 11.02
CA ASP A 158 -6.21 -5.09 12.26
C ASP A 158 -6.55 -4.29 13.50
N SER A 159 -6.25 -2.98 13.50
CA SER A 159 -6.67 -2.09 14.57
C SER A 159 -8.20 -2.07 14.70
N LEU A 160 -8.93 -1.94 13.59
CA LEU A 160 -10.39 -1.92 13.57
C LEU A 160 -10.98 -3.26 14.02
N VAL A 161 -10.40 -4.38 13.59
CA VAL A 161 -10.81 -5.72 14.04
C VAL A 161 -10.63 -5.86 15.54
N SER A 162 -9.46 -5.53 16.08
CA SER A 162 -9.16 -5.67 17.51
C SER A 162 -10.02 -4.74 18.38
N ILE A 163 -10.25 -3.50 17.96
CA ILE A 163 -11.15 -2.55 18.66
C ILE A 163 -12.61 -3.03 18.55
N GLY A 164 -13.04 -3.46 17.37
CA GLY A 164 -14.37 -3.99 17.14
C GLY A 164 -14.65 -5.23 17.99
N THR A 165 -13.66 -6.15 18.09
CA THR A 165 -13.72 -7.31 18.99
C THR A 165 -13.86 -6.88 20.44
N ALA A 166 -13.10 -5.89 20.91
CA ALA A 166 -13.24 -5.38 22.27
C ALA A 166 -14.63 -4.80 22.54
N ILE A 167 -15.17 -4.02 21.62
CA ILE A 167 -16.53 -3.45 21.71
C ILE A 167 -17.57 -4.57 21.70
N GLY A 168 -17.47 -5.53 20.78
CA GLY A 168 -18.37 -6.67 20.71
C GLY A 168 -18.40 -7.48 22.01
N LEU A 169 -17.22 -7.76 22.59
CA LEU A 169 -17.09 -8.45 23.87
C LEU A 169 -17.72 -7.66 25.04
N ILE A 170 -17.63 -6.31 25.04
CA ILE A 170 -18.31 -5.48 26.04
C ILE A 170 -19.83 -5.60 25.90
N PHE A 171 -20.38 -5.52 24.69
CA PHE A 171 -21.81 -5.68 24.47
C PHE A 171 -22.31 -7.08 24.84
N THR A 172 -21.50 -8.11 24.58
CA THR A 172 -21.81 -9.48 25.01
C THR A 172 -21.88 -9.58 26.54
N GLN A 173 -20.98 -8.93 27.29
CA GLN A 173 -21.02 -8.91 28.76
C GLN A 173 -22.31 -8.27 29.33
N ILE A 174 -22.88 -7.29 28.65
CA ILE A 174 -24.11 -6.60 29.08
C ILE A 174 -25.38 -7.22 28.49
N GLY A 175 -25.28 -8.41 27.87
CA GLY A 175 -26.42 -9.20 27.40
C GLY A 175 -26.88 -8.92 25.96
N PHE A 176 -26.04 -8.27 25.13
CA PHE A 176 -26.35 -7.96 23.73
C PHE A 176 -25.34 -8.62 22.74
N PRO A 177 -25.24 -9.96 22.66
CA PRO A 177 -24.26 -10.64 21.81
C PRO A 177 -24.44 -10.39 20.31
N ILE A 178 -25.66 -10.04 19.88
CA ILE A 178 -25.95 -9.73 18.47
C ILE A 178 -25.12 -8.55 17.94
N VAL A 179 -24.76 -7.59 18.81
CA VAL A 179 -23.96 -6.42 18.44
C VAL A 179 -22.55 -6.82 17.99
N ASP A 180 -21.91 -7.80 18.66
CA ASP A 180 -20.61 -8.36 18.27
C ASP A 180 -20.65 -8.91 16.83
N ILE A 181 -21.68 -9.67 16.51
CA ILE A 181 -21.83 -10.30 15.20
C ILE A 181 -22.03 -9.28 14.09
N ILE A 182 -22.86 -8.26 14.35
CA ILE A 182 -23.11 -7.17 13.38
C ILE A 182 -21.84 -6.37 13.15
N LEU A 183 -21.14 -5.96 14.21
CA LEU A 183 -19.88 -5.22 14.12
C LEU A 183 -18.81 -6.01 13.37
N ALA A 184 -18.62 -7.29 13.72
CA ALA A 184 -17.65 -8.16 13.06
C ALA A 184 -17.96 -8.31 11.55
N THR A 185 -19.23 -8.45 11.18
CA THR A 185 -19.64 -8.56 9.77
C THR A 185 -19.37 -7.26 9.01
N LEU A 186 -19.73 -6.11 9.58
CA LEU A 186 -19.46 -4.80 8.97
C LEU A 186 -17.96 -4.53 8.81
N LEU A 187 -17.16 -4.88 9.83
CA LEU A 187 -15.70 -4.77 9.76
C LEU A 187 -15.13 -5.69 8.69
N GLY A 188 -15.59 -6.94 8.59
CA GLY A 188 -15.17 -7.85 7.53
C GLY A 188 -15.44 -7.28 6.14
N LEU A 189 -16.62 -6.70 5.90
CA LEU A 189 -16.95 -6.04 4.63
C LEU A 189 -16.05 -4.83 4.35
N LEU A 190 -15.76 -4.01 5.37
CA LEU A 190 -14.86 -2.85 5.27
C LEU A 190 -13.44 -3.30 4.89
N ILE A 191 -12.95 -4.41 5.48
CA ILE A 191 -11.63 -4.98 5.17
C ILE A 191 -11.59 -5.45 3.71
N VAL A 192 -12.62 -6.16 3.21
CA VAL A 192 -12.71 -6.56 1.80
C VAL A 192 -12.68 -5.34 0.89
N TYR A 193 -13.44 -4.30 1.21
CA TYR A 193 -13.46 -3.06 0.43
C TYR A 193 -12.07 -2.38 0.39
N THR A 194 -11.37 -2.31 1.52
CA THR A 194 -10.01 -1.77 1.61
C THR A 194 -9.03 -2.60 0.77
N GLY A 195 -9.07 -3.93 0.90
CA GLY A 195 -8.24 -4.84 0.12
C GLY A 195 -8.47 -4.72 -1.38
N PHE A 196 -9.74 -4.57 -1.81
CA PHE A 196 -10.09 -4.34 -3.20
C PHE A 196 -9.55 -3.00 -3.73
N GLY A 197 -9.55 -1.95 -2.91
CA GLY A 197 -8.93 -0.67 -3.24
C GLY A 197 -7.42 -0.81 -3.50
N ILE A 198 -6.70 -1.54 -2.62
CA ILE A 198 -5.26 -1.81 -2.79
C ILE A 198 -5.02 -2.65 -4.05
N PHE A 199 -5.85 -3.67 -4.30
CA PHE A 199 -5.80 -4.51 -5.49
C PHE A 199 -5.90 -3.68 -6.77
N LYS A 200 -6.90 -2.79 -6.87
CA LYS A 200 -7.09 -1.90 -8.03
C LYS A 200 -5.88 -1.00 -8.26
N GLU A 201 -5.34 -0.40 -7.20
CA GLU A 201 -4.17 0.46 -7.26
C GLU A 201 -2.94 -0.30 -7.76
N ALA A 202 -2.69 -1.51 -7.23
CA ALA A 202 -1.58 -2.36 -7.64
C ALA A 202 -1.69 -2.80 -9.11
N ILE A 203 -2.88 -3.23 -9.56
CA ILE A 203 -3.14 -3.59 -10.96
C ILE A 203 -2.96 -2.38 -11.87
N PHE A 204 -3.49 -1.21 -11.50
CA PHE A 204 -3.33 0.02 -12.27
C PHE A 204 -1.84 0.35 -12.50
N MET A 205 -1.01 0.29 -11.45
CA MET A 205 0.43 0.53 -11.56
C MET A 205 1.17 -0.56 -12.36
N LEU A 206 0.77 -1.83 -12.22
CA LEU A 206 1.39 -2.95 -12.95
C LEU A 206 1.03 -2.96 -14.43
N SER A 207 -0.16 -2.46 -14.80
CA SER A 207 -0.64 -2.31 -16.17
C SER A 207 -0.24 -0.98 -16.84
N ASP A 208 0.77 -0.31 -16.30
CA ASP A 208 1.29 0.97 -16.80
C ASP A 208 0.25 2.11 -16.80
N GLY A 209 -0.74 2.04 -15.90
CA GLY A 209 -1.68 3.12 -15.65
C GLY A 209 -0.99 4.36 -15.08
N PHE A 210 -1.46 5.54 -15.47
CA PHE A 210 -0.96 6.82 -14.99
C PHE A 210 -2.11 7.79 -14.72
N ASN A 211 -1.91 8.72 -13.77
CA ASN A 211 -2.93 9.71 -13.44
C ASN A 211 -3.01 10.78 -14.55
N GLU A 212 -4.17 10.93 -15.16
CA GLU A 212 -4.40 11.87 -16.27
C GLU A 212 -4.13 13.33 -15.86
N THR A 213 -4.54 13.72 -14.65
CA THR A 213 -4.30 15.08 -14.13
C THR A 213 -2.81 15.38 -13.95
N GLU A 214 -2.03 14.41 -13.45
CA GLU A 214 -0.58 14.54 -13.35
C GLU A 214 0.07 14.60 -14.74
N LEU A 215 -0.43 13.80 -15.68
CA LEU A 215 0.09 13.77 -17.05
C LEU A 215 -0.12 15.10 -17.77
N GLU A 216 -1.29 15.72 -17.62
CA GLU A 216 -1.58 17.05 -18.17
C GLU A 216 -0.74 18.14 -17.49
N ALA A 217 -0.46 18.02 -16.19
CA ALA A 217 0.45 18.95 -15.51
C ALA A 217 1.87 18.88 -16.12
N TYR A 218 2.38 17.66 -16.38
CA TYR A 218 3.68 17.48 -17.03
C TYR A 218 3.68 17.95 -18.49
N ARG A 219 2.57 17.79 -19.22
CA ARG A 219 2.42 18.37 -20.57
C ARG A 219 2.60 19.88 -20.54
N ASN A 220 1.93 20.56 -19.60
CA ASN A 220 2.05 22.01 -19.46
C ASN A 220 3.46 22.44 -19.05
N ASP A 221 4.09 21.69 -18.14
CA ASP A 221 5.48 21.93 -17.73
C ASP A 221 6.47 21.82 -18.92
N ILE A 222 6.24 20.88 -19.85
CA ILE A 222 7.08 20.71 -21.06
C ILE A 222 6.89 21.89 -22.02
N LEU A 223 5.66 22.41 -22.15
CA LEU A 223 5.36 23.56 -22.99
C LEU A 223 5.97 24.88 -22.45
N GLU A 224 6.42 24.91 -21.19
CA GLU A 224 7.18 26.06 -20.63
C GLU A 224 8.65 26.06 -21.06
N VAL A 225 9.15 24.99 -21.70
CA VAL A 225 10.52 24.92 -22.20
C VAL A 225 10.60 25.64 -23.53
N ASP A 226 11.54 26.59 -23.62
CA ASP A 226 11.77 27.35 -24.85
C ASP A 226 12.00 26.41 -26.04
N GLU A 227 11.55 26.82 -27.25
CA GLU A 227 11.65 26.12 -28.52
C GLU A 227 10.79 24.85 -28.65
N VAL A 228 10.06 24.40 -27.61
CA VAL A 228 9.03 23.36 -27.73
C VAL A 228 7.75 23.99 -28.29
N GLN A 229 7.37 23.65 -29.51
CA GLN A 229 6.19 24.22 -30.18
C GLN A 229 4.90 23.48 -29.75
N GLU A 230 4.97 22.16 -29.62
CA GLU A 230 3.84 21.31 -29.27
C GLU A 230 4.31 20.04 -28.54
N VAL A 231 3.46 19.51 -27.66
CA VAL A 231 3.58 18.15 -27.12
C VAL A 231 2.61 17.24 -27.87
N LYS A 232 3.10 16.55 -28.89
CA LYS A 232 2.31 15.67 -29.76
C LYS A 232 1.76 14.46 -29.02
N SER A 233 2.56 13.82 -28.17
CA SER A 233 2.14 12.73 -27.30
C SER A 233 2.92 12.72 -26.00
N ILE A 234 2.27 12.32 -24.92
CA ILE A 234 2.92 12.09 -23.63
C ILE A 234 2.34 10.82 -23.01
N LYS A 235 3.20 9.96 -22.46
CA LYS A 235 2.84 8.73 -21.76
C LYS A 235 3.62 8.67 -20.45
N GLY A 236 2.94 8.31 -19.36
CA GLY A 236 3.56 8.13 -18.07
C GLY A 236 3.36 6.71 -17.56
N ARG A 237 4.27 6.22 -16.73
CA ARG A 237 4.11 4.97 -16.00
C ARG A 237 4.82 5.02 -14.66
N TYR A 238 4.29 4.29 -13.69
CA TYR A 238 4.93 4.11 -12.39
C TYR A 238 5.76 2.82 -12.36
N HIS A 239 7.00 2.93 -11.93
CA HIS A 239 7.84 1.79 -11.53
C HIS A 239 8.09 1.88 -10.03
N GLY A 240 7.24 1.21 -9.22
CA GLY A 240 7.22 1.41 -7.78
C GLY A 240 6.92 2.87 -7.44
N SER A 241 7.80 3.51 -6.69
CA SER A 241 7.71 4.93 -6.33
C SER A 241 8.37 5.89 -7.36
N SER A 242 8.85 5.39 -8.48
CA SER A 242 9.51 6.16 -9.54
C SER A 242 8.57 6.41 -10.72
N VAL A 243 8.65 7.62 -11.28
CA VAL A 243 7.89 8.04 -12.45
C VAL A 243 8.79 8.01 -13.68
N PHE A 244 8.24 7.45 -14.77
CA PHE A 244 8.86 7.39 -16.09
C PHE A 244 7.94 8.08 -17.09
N ILE A 245 8.49 8.98 -17.92
CA ILE A 245 7.74 9.72 -18.94
C ILE A 245 8.39 9.48 -20.30
N ASP A 246 7.56 9.11 -21.29
CA ASP A 246 7.90 9.06 -22.69
C ASP A 246 7.12 10.19 -23.39
N VAL A 247 7.81 11.13 -24.05
CA VAL A 247 7.18 12.30 -24.67
C VAL A 247 7.68 12.51 -26.10
N THR A 248 6.77 12.86 -26.99
CA THR A 248 7.08 13.36 -28.34
C THR A 248 6.78 14.85 -28.40
N ILE A 249 7.81 15.65 -28.69
CA ILE A 249 7.72 17.11 -28.86
C ILE A 249 7.86 17.49 -30.29
N VAL A 250 7.25 18.61 -30.69
CA VAL A 250 7.42 19.23 -32.02
C VAL A 250 8.36 20.40 -31.87
N VAL A 251 9.36 20.46 -32.77
CA VAL A 251 10.38 21.52 -32.83
C VAL A 251 10.56 22.00 -34.28
N ASP A 252 11.22 23.14 -34.49
CA ASP A 252 11.46 23.69 -35.82
C ASP A 252 12.24 22.69 -36.71
N ALA A 253 11.72 22.41 -37.90
CA ALA A 253 12.32 21.51 -38.89
C ALA A 253 13.70 21.96 -39.40
N ASN A 254 14.05 23.25 -39.24
CA ASN A 254 15.33 23.80 -39.70
C ASN A 254 16.47 23.64 -38.67
N LEU A 255 16.18 23.14 -37.48
CA LEU A 255 17.20 22.90 -36.45
C LEU A 255 18.18 21.81 -36.87
N SER A 256 19.44 22.02 -36.53
CA SER A 256 20.41 20.94 -36.60
C SER A 256 20.11 19.85 -35.55
N LEU A 257 20.62 18.62 -35.77
CA LEU A 257 20.48 17.53 -34.79
C LEU A 257 21.00 17.95 -33.41
N VAL A 258 22.05 18.76 -33.33
CA VAL A 258 22.64 19.22 -32.08
C VAL A 258 21.69 20.14 -31.33
N GLU A 259 21.07 21.11 -32.04
CA GLU A 259 20.09 22.03 -31.46
C GLU A 259 18.84 21.32 -31.01
N ALA A 260 18.27 20.40 -31.81
CA ALA A 260 17.13 19.58 -31.42
C ALA A 260 17.43 18.71 -30.19
N HIS A 261 18.64 18.15 -30.11
CA HIS A 261 19.05 17.36 -28.93
C HIS A 261 19.17 18.24 -27.68
N GLN A 262 19.66 19.50 -27.82
CA GLN A 262 19.73 20.40 -26.68
C GLN A 262 18.35 20.75 -26.11
N ILE A 263 17.32 20.83 -26.96
CA ILE A 263 15.93 21.01 -26.50
C ILE A 263 15.46 19.78 -25.72
N CYS A 264 15.77 18.56 -26.21
CA CYS A 264 15.47 17.34 -25.48
C CYS A 264 16.11 17.32 -24.09
N ASP A 265 17.40 17.68 -23.99
CA ASP A 265 18.13 17.77 -22.72
C ASP A 265 17.49 18.80 -21.77
N ASN A 266 17.01 19.93 -22.30
CA ASN A 266 16.33 20.95 -21.51
C ASN A 266 14.99 20.42 -20.93
N VAL A 267 14.20 19.73 -21.73
CA VAL A 267 12.96 19.07 -21.29
C VAL A 267 13.25 18.02 -20.23
N GLU A 268 14.23 17.12 -20.45
CA GLU A 268 14.64 16.12 -19.48
C GLU A 268 15.07 16.76 -18.16
N HIS A 269 15.92 17.79 -18.23
CA HIS A 269 16.40 18.49 -17.06
C HIS A 269 15.26 19.20 -16.29
N HIS A 270 14.31 19.82 -17.01
CA HIS A 270 13.14 20.47 -16.41
C HIS A 270 12.29 19.46 -15.63
N LEU A 271 11.97 18.32 -16.23
CA LEU A 271 11.17 17.27 -15.59
C LEU A 271 11.92 16.56 -14.45
N HIS A 272 13.25 16.37 -14.57
CA HIS A 272 14.06 15.82 -13.47
C HIS A 272 14.05 16.71 -12.23
N LYS A 273 14.03 18.04 -12.38
CA LYS A 273 13.85 18.99 -11.24
C LYS A 273 12.51 18.82 -10.54
N LYS A 274 11.48 18.38 -11.26
CA LYS A 274 10.14 18.06 -10.71
C LYS A 274 10.08 16.67 -10.04
N GLY A 275 11.17 15.91 -10.06
CA GLY A 275 11.30 14.62 -9.37
C GLY A 275 10.99 13.40 -10.23
N ILE A 276 10.87 13.55 -11.56
CA ILE A 276 10.70 12.44 -12.50
C ILE A 276 12.02 11.67 -12.61
N SER A 277 11.94 10.35 -12.53
CA SER A 277 13.11 9.49 -12.43
C SER A 277 13.77 9.21 -13.78
N SER A 278 12.97 9.14 -14.84
CA SER A 278 13.44 8.90 -16.21
C SER A 278 12.50 9.59 -17.20
N VAL A 279 13.07 10.28 -18.15
CA VAL A 279 12.37 10.94 -19.24
C VAL A 279 13.00 10.48 -20.54
N TYR A 280 12.19 10.14 -21.52
CA TYR A 280 12.61 9.88 -22.88
C TYR A 280 11.89 10.85 -23.79
N VAL A 281 12.67 11.71 -24.47
CA VAL A 281 12.15 12.76 -25.34
C VAL A 281 12.45 12.38 -26.80
N HIS A 282 11.39 12.37 -27.61
CA HIS A 282 11.47 12.16 -29.05
C HIS A 282 11.11 13.47 -29.78
N PRO A 283 12.06 14.15 -30.42
CA PRO A 283 11.76 15.35 -31.20
C PRO A 283 11.24 14.97 -32.59
N GLU A 284 10.18 15.66 -33.04
CA GLU A 284 9.67 15.60 -34.41
C GLU A 284 9.67 17.00 -35.01
N PRO A 285 9.91 17.14 -36.32
CA PRO A 285 9.85 18.45 -37.01
C PRO A 285 8.40 18.91 -37.19
N ASP A 286 8.18 20.22 -37.24
CA ASP A 286 6.87 20.86 -37.32
C ASP A 286 6.16 20.71 -38.71
N HIS A 287 6.80 20.10 -39.71
CA HIS A 287 6.32 19.95 -41.08
C HIS A 287 6.26 18.51 -41.56
N LEU A 288 5.73 17.60 -40.76
CA LEU A 288 5.40 16.22 -41.19
C LEU A 288 3.91 16.01 -41.31
#